data_8d774c4a5592a6e47020a3926b26dcc8
#
_entry.id   8d774c4a5592a6e47020a3926b26dcc8
#
_cell.length_a   1.000
_cell.length_b   1.000
_cell.length_c   1.000
_cell.angle_alpha   90.00
_cell.angle_beta   90.00
_cell.angle_gamma   90.00
#
_symmetry.space_group_name_H-M   'P 1'
#
loop_
_entity.id
_entity.type
_entity.pdbx_description
1 polymer ?
#
loop_
_entity_poly.entity_id
_entity_poly.type
_entity_poly.pdbx_seq_one_letter_code
_entity_poly.pdbx_strand_id
1 'polypeptide(L)'
;MGATSIRFGTALLFTLAVVPGLVPAAAADAIEARIERQGEYITVNASVLMQVDARTAWEVLSDYDHLAQFIPDMKSSRVVSRDGNRVLVEQKGEFGFFFYRQPVDVMLEVVEDPMRRIDARRISGNIRDLETRYELEASDAGVKLDYTGRFIPEFSVPPLFGMPMVRRIVERRFRAMVEEIARRDALARSRPKD
;
A
#
# COMPACT_ATOMS: atom_id res chain seq x y z
N MET A 1 -76.89 15.50 32.78
CA MET A 1 -75.54 16.05 33.07
C MET A 1 -74.55 15.12 32.41
N GLY A 2 -74.16 15.42 31.21
CA GLY A 2 -73.32 14.62 30.35
C GLY A 2 -71.97 15.30 30.13
N ALA A 3 -70.91 14.56 30.40
CA ALA A 3 -69.54 15.01 30.10
C ALA A 3 -69.06 14.30 28.83
N THR A 4 -68.88 15.05 27.78
CA THR A 4 -68.38 14.59 26.49
C THR A 4 -66.84 14.64 26.49
N SER A 5 -66.22 13.50 26.41
CA SER A 5 -64.75 13.34 26.28
C SER A 5 -64.34 13.43 24.80
N ILE A 6 -63.58 14.45 24.44
CA ILE A 6 -62.94 14.61 23.12
C ILE A 6 -61.59 13.89 23.16
N ARG A 7 -61.42 12.86 22.34
CA ARG A 7 -60.13 12.19 22.13
C ARG A 7 -59.38 12.88 20.99
N PHE A 8 -58.25 13.53 21.32
CA PHE A 8 -57.30 14.00 20.34
C PHE A 8 -56.38 12.81 19.92
N GLY A 9 -56.49 12.44 18.67
CA GLY A 9 -55.57 11.46 18.06
C GLY A 9 -54.30 12.18 17.60
N THR A 10 -53.18 11.87 18.23
CA THR A 10 -51.85 12.35 17.82
C THR A 10 -51.32 11.44 16.71
N ALA A 11 -51.32 11.93 15.48
CA ALA A 11 -50.68 11.25 14.35
C ALA A 11 -49.18 11.42 14.47
N LEU A 12 -48.47 10.34 14.74
CA LEU A 12 -47.01 10.27 14.77
C LEU A 12 -46.48 10.08 13.34
N LEU A 13 -46.03 11.17 12.73
CA LEU A 13 -45.34 11.15 11.45
C LEU A 13 -43.92 10.57 11.66
N PHE A 14 -43.73 9.30 11.26
CA PHE A 14 -42.40 8.71 11.14
C PHE A 14 -41.68 9.27 9.90
N THR A 15 -40.84 10.24 10.10
CA THR A 15 -39.88 10.67 9.09
C THR A 15 -38.78 9.60 8.95
N LEU A 16 -38.82 8.87 7.84
CA LEU A 16 -37.77 7.90 7.47
C LEU A 16 -36.49 8.68 7.12
N ALA A 17 -35.53 8.76 8.05
CA ALA A 17 -34.22 9.32 7.80
C ALA A 17 -33.48 8.37 6.84
N VAL A 18 -33.32 8.79 5.59
CA VAL A 18 -32.42 8.13 4.63
C VAL A 18 -30.99 8.33 5.14
N VAL A 19 -30.43 7.31 5.73
CA VAL A 19 -29.00 7.25 6.06
C VAL A 19 -28.25 7.15 4.72
N PRO A 20 -27.37 8.13 4.37
CA PRO A 20 -26.56 8.02 3.16
C PRO A 20 -25.72 6.77 3.29
N GLY A 21 -25.84 5.88 2.30
CA GLY A 21 -25.22 4.58 2.30
C GLY A 21 -23.71 4.66 2.56
N LEU A 22 -23.25 3.93 3.56
CA LEU A 22 -21.86 3.55 3.70
C LEU A 22 -21.49 2.79 2.42
N VAL A 23 -20.71 3.42 1.55
CA VAL A 23 -20.07 2.72 0.43
C VAL A 23 -19.08 1.75 1.08
N PRO A 24 -19.23 0.42 0.90
CA PRO A 24 -18.25 -0.50 1.45
C PRO A 24 -16.89 -0.16 0.81
N ALA A 25 -15.90 0.12 1.65
CA ALA A 25 -14.52 0.19 1.20
C ALA A 25 -14.21 -1.14 0.50
N ALA A 26 -13.64 -1.06 -0.70
CA ALA A 26 -13.26 -2.25 -1.45
C ALA A 26 -12.46 -3.18 -0.53
N ALA A 27 -13.01 -4.36 -0.25
CA ALA A 27 -12.40 -5.29 0.68
C ALA A 27 -11.12 -5.83 0.01
N ALA A 28 -9.96 -5.52 0.59
CA ALA A 28 -8.77 -6.28 0.37
C ALA A 28 -8.81 -7.50 1.30
N ASP A 29 -8.44 -8.66 0.80
CA ASP A 29 -8.25 -9.84 1.63
C ASP A 29 -7.13 -9.61 2.66
N ALA A 30 -7.01 -10.50 3.63
CA ALA A 30 -5.94 -10.41 4.61
C ALA A 30 -4.57 -10.42 3.90
N ILE A 31 -3.72 -9.46 4.24
CA ILE A 31 -2.35 -9.41 3.74
C ILE A 31 -1.59 -10.60 4.33
N GLU A 32 -1.08 -11.47 3.47
CA GLU A 32 -0.15 -12.52 3.85
C GLU A 32 1.28 -12.01 3.71
N ALA A 33 2.06 -12.02 4.78
CA ALA A 33 3.45 -11.57 4.75
C ALA A 33 4.35 -12.57 5.47
N ARG A 34 5.41 -13.00 4.78
CA ARG A 34 6.45 -13.86 5.30
C ARG A 34 7.80 -13.16 5.19
N ILE A 35 8.46 -12.96 6.32
CA ILE A 35 9.76 -12.31 6.40
C ILE A 35 10.72 -13.25 7.11
N GLU A 36 11.85 -13.54 6.47
CA GLU A 36 12.85 -14.49 6.95
C GLU A 36 14.25 -13.90 6.87
N ARG A 37 15.14 -14.42 7.69
CA ARG A 37 16.57 -14.14 7.61
C ARG A 37 17.28 -15.37 7.04
N GLN A 38 18.00 -15.18 5.94
CA GLN A 38 18.80 -16.21 5.28
C GLN A 38 20.24 -15.73 5.19
N GLY A 39 21.07 -16.10 6.17
CA GLY A 39 22.42 -15.56 6.31
C GLY A 39 22.40 -14.07 6.57
N GLU A 40 23.02 -13.29 5.68
CA GLU A 40 23.02 -11.82 5.75
C GLU A 40 21.75 -11.21 5.14
N TYR A 41 21.06 -11.94 4.26
CA TYR A 41 19.86 -11.46 3.59
C TYR A 41 18.63 -11.49 4.50
N ILE A 42 17.83 -10.48 4.37
CA ILE A 42 16.43 -10.47 4.80
C ILE A 42 15.59 -10.64 3.54
N THR A 43 14.76 -11.67 3.53
CA THR A 43 13.83 -11.98 2.44
C THR A 43 12.41 -11.66 2.87
N VAL A 44 11.65 -11.12 1.94
CA VAL A 44 10.25 -10.71 2.13
C VAL A 44 9.41 -11.30 1.02
N ASN A 45 8.30 -11.92 1.40
CA ASN A 45 7.23 -12.29 0.47
C ASN A 45 5.92 -11.76 1.05
N ALA A 46 5.16 -11.03 0.26
CA ALA A 46 3.84 -10.57 0.67
C ALA A 46 2.86 -10.72 -0.49
N SER A 47 1.60 -11.01 -0.17
CA SER A 47 0.55 -11.22 -1.16
C SER A 47 -0.77 -10.67 -0.64
N VAL A 48 -1.61 -10.19 -1.56
CA VAL A 48 -2.98 -9.75 -1.28
C VAL A 48 -3.84 -9.87 -2.54
N LEU A 49 -5.10 -10.25 -2.37
CA LEU A 49 -6.12 -10.14 -3.42
C LEU A 49 -6.99 -8.89 -3.14
N MET A 50 -7.19 -8.07 -4.16
CA MET A 50 -7.92 -6.80 -4.04
C MET A 50 -9.02 -6.71 -5.09
N GLN A 51 -10.20 -6.20 -4.71
CA GLN A 51 -11.32 -5.92 -5.62
C GLN A 51 -11.15 -4.52 -6.25
N VAL A 52 -10.11 -4.35 -7.06
CA VAL A 52 -9.72 -3.07 -7.68
C VAL A 52 -9.47 -3.25 -9.18
N ASP A 53 -9.47 -2.14 -9.91
CA ASP A 53 -9.06 -2.11 -11.31
C ASP A 53 -7.53 -2.29 -11.43
N ALA A 54 -7.08 -3.15 -12.35
CA ALA A 54 -5.67 -3.45 -12.54
C ALA A 54 -4.86 -2.23 -13.01
N ARG A 55 -5.48 -1.34 -13.77
CA ARG A 55 -4.85 -0.09 -14.21
C ARG A 55 -4.59 0.82 -13.02
N THR A 56 -5.57 0.95 -12.12
CA THR A 56 -5.38 1.74 -10.88
C THR A 56 -4.27 1.18 -10.02
N ALA A 57 -4.21 -0.15 -9.86
CA ALA A 57 -3.12 -0.79 -9.13
C ALA A 57 -1.76 -0.49 -9.77
N TRP A 58 -1.65 -0.61 -11.08
CA TRP A 58 -0.43 -0.28 -11.82
C TRP A 58 -0.02 1.19 -11.67
N GLU A 59 -0.97 2.11 -11.85
CA GLU A 59 -0.73 3.56 -11.73
C GLU A 59 -0.18 3.94 -10.35
N VAL A 60 -0.65 3.31 -9.28
CA VAL A 60 -0.12 3.56 -7.93
C VAL A 60 1.28 2.99 -7.76
N LEU A 61 1.52 1.76 -8.20
CA LEU A 61 2.83 1.10 -8.07
C LEU A 61 3.93 1.80 -8.85
N SER A 62 3.61 2.41 -10.00
CA SER A 62 4.55 3.11 -10.87
C SER A 62 4.62 4.62 -10.64
N ASP A 63 3.89 5.15 -9.66
CA ASP A 63 3.84 6.57 -9.29
C ASP A 63 4.99 6.94 -8.35
N TYR A 64 6.23 6.74 -8.81
CA TYR A 64 7.44 6.86 -7.98
C TYR A 64 7.60 8.23 -7.33
N ASP A 65 7.19 9.31 -8.00
CA ASP A 65 7.35 10.69 -7.49
C ASP A 65 6.42 10.99 -6.30
N HIS A 66 5.35 10.20 -6.12
CA HIS A 66 4.37 10.41 -5.06
C HIS A 66 4.40 9.34 -3.96
N LEU A 67 5.28 8.34 -4.04
CA LEU A 67 5.36 7.26 -3.03
C LEU A 67 5.53 7.80 -1.61
N ALA A 68 6.31 8.86 -1.43
CA ALA A 68 6.53 9.47 -0.13
C ALA A 68 5.28 10.10 0.51
N GLN A 69 4.21 10.30 -0.26
CA GLN A 69 2.96 10.86 0.27
C GLN A 69 2.15 9.83 1.07
N PHE A 70 2.35 8.54 0.81
CA PHE A 70 1.57 7.49 1.45
C PHE A 70 2.41 6.33 2.04
N ILE A 71 3.64 6.13 1.60
CA ILE A 71 4.51 5.09 2.19
C ILE A 71 5.13 5.60 3.49
N PRO A 72 4.84 4.95 4.64
CA PRO A 72 5.40 5.35 5.93
C PRO A 72 6.92 5.35 5.96
N ASP A 73 7.49 6.35 6.65
CA ASP A 73 8.94 6.55 6.82
C ASP A 73 9.73 6.80 5.51
N MET A 74 9.05 6.98 4.38
CA MET A 74 9.64 7.50 3.17
C MET A 74 9.60 9.03 3.20
N LYS A 75 10.75 9.69 3.08
CA LYS A 75 10.87 11.17 3.12
C LYS A 75 10.78 11.78 1.73
N SER A 76 11.34 11.10 0.75
CA SER A 76 11.25 11.48 -0.66
C SER A 76 11.40 10.27 -1.56
N SER A 77 10.76 10.34 -2.71
CA SER A 77 10.95 9.43 -3.83
C SER A 77 10.79 10.25 -5.10
N ARG A 78 11.71 10.11 -6.04
CA ARG A 78 11.68 10.88 -7.30
C ARG A 78 12.29 10.11 -8.44
N VAL A 79 11.73 10.29 -9.61
CA VAL A 79 12.33 9.85 -10.87
C VAL A 79 13.50 10.76 -11.21
N VAL A 80 14.68 10.18 -11.39
CA VAL A 80 15.89 10.88 -11.84
C VAL A 80 15.99 10.86 -13.34
N SER A 81 15.69 9.73 -13.97
CA SER A 81 15.62 9.58 -15.42
C SER A 81 14.70 8.42 -15.81
N ARG A 82 14.19 8.49 -17.04
CA ARG A 82 13.39 7.42 -17.65
C ARG A 82 13.86 7.20 -19.08
N ASP A 83 14.13 5.95 -19.42
CA ASP A 83 14.48 5.52 -20.78
C ASP A 83 13.67 4.26 -21.12
N GLY A 84 12.60 4.47 -21.87
CA GLY A 84 11.62 3.42 -22.16
C GLY A 84 11.01 2.81 -20.89
N ASN A 85 11.26 1.53 -20.68
CA ASN A 85 10.79 0.79 -19.52
C ASN A 85 11.80 0.77 -18.34
N ARG A 86 12.93 1.47 -18.46
CA ARG A 86 13.92 1.62 -17.40
C ARG A 86 13.76 2.98 -16.74
N VAL A 87 13.67 2.97 -15.42
CA VAL A 87 13.51 4.18 -14.61
C VAL A 87 14.58 4.21 -13.53
N LEU A 88 15.25 5.32 -13.39
CA LEU A 88 16.17 5.57 -12.30
C LEU A 88 15.43 6.35 -11.22
N VAL A 89 15.33 5.79 -10.02
CA VAL A 89 14.56 6.36 -8.91
C VAL A 89 15.45 6.55 -7.69
N GLU A 90 15.48 7.79 -7.17
CA GLU A 90 16.11 8.08 -5.88
C GLU A 90 15.06 8.00 -4.78
N GLN A 91 15.36 7.26 -3.71
CA GLN A 91 14.49 7.16 -2.54
C GLN A 91 15.26 7.44 -1.25
N LYS A 92 14.68 8.27 -0.39
CA LYS A 92 15.21 8.60 0.93
C LYS A 92 14.15 8.37 1.98
N GLY A 93 14.58 7.86 3.13
CA GLY A 93 13.64 7.59 4.22
C GLY A 93 14.35 7.15 5.47
N GLU A 94 13.61 6.47 6.33
CA GLU A 94 14.14 5.89 7.56
C GLU A 94 13.72 4.43 7.66
N PHE A 95 14.60 3.62 8.22
CA PHE A 95 14.32 2.26 8.60
C PHE A 95 14.49 2.13 10.12
N GLY A 96 13.43 1.80 10.83
CA GLY A 96 13.52 1.68 12.27
C GLY A 96 12.20 1.89 12.99
N PHE A 97 12.30 1.89 14.32
CA PHE A 97 11.15 2.00 15.21
C PHE A 97 11.55 2.65 16.55
N PHE A 98 10.75 3.57 17.06
CA PHE A 98 11.02 4.33 18.27
C PHE A 98 12.40 5.03 18.25
N PHE A 99 13.30 4.60 19.16
CA PHE A 99 14.63 5.19 19.36
C PHE A 99 15.69 4.64 18.39
N TYR A 100 15.38 3.57 17.63
CA TYR A 100 16.28 3.01 16.63
C TYR A 100 15.81 3.38 15.24
N ARG A 101 16.38 4.42 14.67
CA ARG A 101 16.08 4.88 13.30
C ARG A 101 17.38 5.00 12.51
N GLN A 102 17.43 4.37 11.39
CA GLN A 102 18.55 4.42 10.46
C GLN A 102 18.11 5.14 9.17
N PRO A 103 18.83 6.17 8.73
CA PRO A 103 18.54 6.80 7.46
C PRO A 103 18.78 5.80 6.33
N VAL A 104 17.92 5.84 5.34
CA VAL A 104 18.02 5.07 4.10
C VAL A 104 18.07 6.05 2.95
N ASP A 105 19.10 5.92 2.11
CA ASP A 105 19.26 6.66 0.87
C ASP A 105 19.70 5.67 -0.20
N VAL A 106 18.88 5.47 -1.21
CA VAL A 106 19.13 4.48 -2.26
C VAL A 106 18.81 5.05 -3.64
N MET A 107 19.62 4.67 -4.60
CA MET A 107 19.35 4.81 -6.03
C MET A 107 18.98 3.44 -6.58
N LEU A 108 17.81 3.36 -7.20
CA LEU A 108 17.25 2.14 -7.76
C LEU A 108 17.19 2.23 -9.28
N GLU A 109 17.63 1.18 -9.95
CA GLU A 109 17.20 0.92 -11.32
C GLU A 109 15.93 0.11 -11.27
N VAL A 110 14.88 0.61 -11.88
CA VAL A 110 13.57 -0.01 -11.99
C VAL A 110 13.35 -0.43 -13.44
N VAL A 111 12.87 -1.65 -13.65
CA VAL A 111 12.45 -2.15 -14.96
C VAL A 111 10.97 -2.49 -14.91
N GLU A 112 10.19 -1.86 -15.78
CA GLU A 112 8.75 -2.01 -15.86
C GLU A 112 8.37 -2.99 -16.98
N ASP A 113 7.51 -3.96 -16.67
CA ASP A 113 6.71 -4.71 -17.63
C ASP A 113 5.26 -4.27 -17.41
N PRO A 114 4.75 -3.29 -18.21
CA PRO A 114 3.51 -2.59 -17.91
C PRO A 114 2.33 -3.52 -17.63
N MET A 115 1.58 -3.21 -16.57
CA MET A 115 0.41 -3.96 -16.09
C MET A 115 0.72 -5.35 -15.53
N ARG A 116 1.99 -5.75 -15.45
CA ARG A 116 2.38 -7.10 -15.01
C ARG A 116 3.42 -7.10 -13.90
N ARG A 117 4.52 -6.36 -14.07
CA ARG A 117 5.68 -6.51 -13.18
C ARG A 117 6.53 -5.25 -13.08
N ILE A 118 7.02 -4.99 -11.89
CA ILE A 118 8.04 -4.00 -11.61
C ILE A 118 9.18 -4.68 -10.87
N ASP A 119 10.36 -4.70 -11.48
CA ASP A 119 11.59 -5.14 -10.86
C ASP A 119 12.41 -3.91 -10.46
N ALA A 120 12.91 -3.86 -9.23
CA ALA A 120 13.81 -2.81 -8.80
C ALA A 120 15.05 -3.40 -8.15
N ARG A 121 16.22 -2.85 -8.50
CA ARG A 121 17.49 -3.22 -7.89
C ARG A 121 18.28 -1.98 -7.48
N ARG A 122 19.03 -2.10 -6.39
CA ARG A 122 19.93 -1.04 -5.96
C ARG A 122 21.07 -0.84 -6.95
N ILE A 123 21.38 0.42 -7.25
CA ILE A 123 22.60 0.84 -7.95
C ILE A 123 23.61 1.41 -6.96
N SER A 124 23.15 2.28 -6.05
CA SER A 124 23.99 2.91 -5.03
C SER A 124 23.18 3.25 -3.77
N GLY A 125 23.86 3.71 -2.72
CA GLY A 125 23.24 4.11 -1.46
C GLY A 125 23.71 3.26 -0.29
N ASN A 126 23.09 3.45 0.87
CA ASN A 126 23.48 2.87 2.15
C ASN A 126 22.71 1.60 2.56
N ILE A 127 22.24 0.84 1.60
CA ILE A 127 21.84 -0.56 1.73
C ILE A 127 22.83 -1.36 0.90
N ARG A 128 23.41 -2.42 1.42
CA ARG A 128 24.50 -3.14 0.76
C ARG A 128 24.02 -3.90 -0.48
N ASP A 129 22.84 -4.46 -0.42
CA ASP A 129 22.15 -5.09 -1.53
C ASP A 129 20.63 -4.95 -1.38
N LEU A 130 19.92 -4.76 -2.49
CA LEU A 130 18.45 -4.65 -2.51
C LEU A 130 17.93 -5.05 -3.89
N GLU A 131 17.07 -6.05 -3.91
CA GLU A 131 16.26 -6.41 -5.07
C GLU A 131 14.81 -6.57 -4.63
N THR A 132 13.89 -6.05 -5.41
CA THR A 132 12.45 -6.18 -5.15
C THR A 132 11.71 -6.41 -6.44
N ARG A 133 10.57 -7.08 -6.33
CA ARG A 133 9.64 -7.33 -7.42
C ARG A 133 8.22 -7.17 -6.94
N TYR A 134 7.42 -6.45 -7.71
CA TYR A 134 5.96 -6.47 -7.67
C TYR A 134 5.44 -7.21 -8.89
N GLU A 135 4.47 -8.10 -8.69
CA GLU A 135 3.76 -8.80 -9.76
C GLU A 135 2.25 -8.56 -9.60
N LEU A 136 1.59 -8.25 -10.71
CA LEU A 136 0.15 -8.05 -10.79
C LEU A 136 -0.46 -9.15 -11.66
N GLU A 137 -1.44 -9.86 -11.10
CA GLU A 137 -2.25 -10.84 -11.82
C GLU A 137 -3.73 -10.43 -11.75
N ALA A 138 -4.28 -10.01 -12.89
CA ALA A 138 -5.69 -9.67 -13.01
C ALA A 138 -6.52 -10.93 -13.32
N SER A 139 -7.66 -11.08 -12.64
CA SER A 139 -8.62 -12.17 -12.85
C SER A 139 -10.04 -11.68 -12.58
N ASP A 140 -11.04 -12.54 -12.81
CA ASP A 140 -12.44 -12.26 -12.46
C ASP A 140 -12.63 -12.07 -10.93
N ALA A 141 -11.75 -12.65 -10.13
CA ALA A 141 -11.75 -12.50 -8.67
C ALA A 141 -11.12 -11.18 -8.18
N GLY A 142 -10.58 -10.34 -9.09
CA GLY A 142 -9.89 -9.10 -8.78
C GLY A 142 -8.42 -9.11 -9.19
N VAL A 143 -7.62 -8.30 -8.53
CA VAL A 143 -6.18 -8.16 -8.78
C VAL A 143 -5.40 -8.77 -7.62
N LYS A 144 -4.60 -9.78 -7.89
CA LYS A 144 -3.61 -10.29 -6.97
C LYS A 144 -2.33 -9.48 -7.11
N LEU A 145 -1.84 -8.97 -6.01
CA LEU A 145 -0.55 -8.28 -5.90
C LEU A 145 0.39 -9.14 -5.08
N ASP A 146 1.45 -9.62 -5.72
CA ASP A 146 2.56 -10.30 -5.07
C ASP A 146 3.76 -9.35 -4.97
N TYR A 147 4.43 -9.38 -3.82
CA TYR A 147 5.67 -8.67 -3.57
C TYR A 147 6.73 -9.65 -3.09
N THR A 148 7.87 -9.64 -3.72
CA THR A 148 9.07 -10.31 -3.26
C THR A 148 10.21 -9.32 -3.11
N GLY A 149 11.03 -9.50 -2.08
CA GLY A 149 12.18 -8.64 -1.85
C GLY A 149 13.27 -9.36 -1.10
N ARG A 150 14.52 -8.98 -1.38
CA ARG A 150 15.67 -9.37 -0.59
C ARG A 150 16.61 -8.20 -0.41
N PHE A 151 17.16 -8.03 0.76
CA PHE A 151 18.10 -6.96 1.03
C PHE A 151 19.10 -7.31 2.12
N ILE A 152 20.24 -6.62 2.08
CA ILE A 152 21.27 -6.65 3.12
C ILE A 152 21.40 -5.24 3.66
N PRO A 153 20.98 -4.95 4.91
CA PRO A 153 21.18 -3.63 5.50
C PRO A 153 22.67 -3.39 5.79
N GLU A 154 23.13 -2.15 5.62
CA GLU A 154 24.49 -1.76 6.08
C GLU A 154 24.57 -1.51 7.58
N PHE A 155 23.43 -1.41 8.24
CA PHE A 155 23.33 -1.20 9.68
C PHE A 155 23.01 -2.51 10.40
N SER A 156 23.45 -2.60 11.67
CA SER A 156 23.17 -3.78 12.50
C SER A 156 21.68 -3.86 12.83
N VAL A 157 21.03 -4.98 12.46
CA VAL A 157 19.68 -5.27 12.94
C VAL A 157 19.80 -5.92 14.31
N PRO A 158 19.28 -5.30 15.39
CA PRO A 158 19.44 -5.82 16.75
C PRO A 158 18.91 -7.28 16.87
N PRO A 159 19.66 -8.21 17.47
CA PRO A 159 19.29 -9.64 17.48
C PRO A 159 17.94 -9.92 18.13
N LEU A 160 17.61 -9.23 19.24
CA LEU A 160 16.42 -9.52 20.03
C LEU A 160 15.13 -8.91 19.45
N PHE A 161 15.22 -7.76 18.76
CA PHE A 161 14.05 -7.00 18.29
C PHE A 161 14.01 -6.87 16.77
N GLY A 162 15.11 -7.23 16.09
CA GLY A 162 15.32 -6.90 14.70
C GLY A 162 14.30 -7.51 13.75
N MET A 163 14.06 -8.82 13.81
CA MET A 163 13.12 -9.46 12.87
C MET A 163 11.66 -9.07 13.11
N PRO A 164 11.14 -9.00 14.35
CA PRO A 164 9.81 -8.43 14.60
C PRO A 164 9.66 -6.99 14.12
N MET A 165 10.71 -6.17 14.29
CA MET A 165 10.74 -4.79 13.80
C MET A 165 10.69 -4.73 12.27
N VAL A 166 11.54 -5.51 11.59
CA VAL A 166 11.55 -5.63 10.12
C VAL A 166 10.17 -6.02 9.61
N ARG A 167 9.58 -7.08 10.19
CA ARG A 167 8.23 -7.54 9.85
C ARG A 167 7.24 -6.40 9.92
N ARG A 168 7.17 -5.69 11.05
CA ARG A 168 6.22 -4.61 11.26
C ARG A 168 6.39 -3.44 10.27
N ILE A 169 7.64 -3.09 9.92
CA ILE A 169 7.93 -2.05 8.94
C ILE A 169 7.45 -2.47 7.55
N VAL A 170 7.79 -3.69 7.14
CA VAL A 170 7.40 -4.22 5.83
C VAL A 170 5.88 -4.33 5.70
N GLU A 171 5.21 -4.94 6.67
CA GLU A 171 3.75 -5.08 6.70
C GLU A 171 3.06 -3.71 6.64
N ARG A 172 3.56 -2.72 7.38
CA ARG A 172 3.00 -1.36 7.37
C ARG A 172 3.16 -0.68 6.02
N ARG A 173 4.33 -0.79 5.37
CA ARG A 173 4.57 -0.22 4.04
C ARG A 173 3.75 -0.90 2.95
N PHE A 174 3.67 -2.23 2.97
CA PHE A 174 2.85 -2.98 2.02
C PHE A 174 1.36 -2.67 2.20
N ARG A 175 0.88 -2.59 3.45
CA ARG A 175 -0.49 -2.17 3.76
C ARG A 175 -0.79 -0.77 3.24
N ALA A 176 0.09 0.20 3.43
CA ALA A 176 -0.10 1.56 2.94
C ALA A 176 -0.18 1.62 1.41
N MET A 177 0.58 0.79 0.71
CA MET A 177 0.47 0.64 -0.75
C MET A 177 -0.91 0.11 -1.15
N VAL A 178 -1.38 -0.95 -0.50
CA VAL A 178 -2.70 -1.57 -0.75
C VAL A 178 -3.83 -0.59 -0.46
N GLU A 179 -3.75 0.14 0.65
CA GLU A 179 -4.75 1.16 1.03
C GLU A 179 -4.81 2.30 0.02
N GLU A 180 -3.66 2.75 -0.50
CA GLU A 180 -3.63 3.79 -1.53
C GLU A 180 -4.22 3.31 -2.86
N ILE A 181 -3.94 2.07 -3.27
CA ILE A 181 -4.57 1.46 -4.45
C ILE A 181 -6.09 1.44 -4.28
N ALA A 182 -6.59 0.93 -3.17
CA ALA A 182 -8.03 0.86 -2.88
C ALA A 182 -8.68 2.26 -2.84
N ARG A 183 -7.99 3.24 -2.25
CA ARG A 183 -8.46 4.64 -2.18
C ARG A 183 -8.59 5.26 -3.57
N ARG A 184 -7.56 5.12 -4.43
CA ARG A 184 -7.60 5.69 -5.80
C ARG A 184 -8.65 4.99 -6.65
N ASP A 185 -8.83 3.68 -6.51
CA ASP A 185 -9.85 2.92 -7.21
C ASP A 185 -11.27 3.36 -6.82
N ALA A 186 -11.54 3.54 -5.53
CA ALA A 186 -12.83 4.06 -5.05
C ALA A 186 -13.14 5.47 -5.60
N LEU A 187 -12.13 6.35 -5.66
CA LEU A 187 -12.26 7.68 -6.25
C LEU A 187 -12.52 7.62 -7.76
N ALA A 188 -11.87 6.71 -8.48
CA ALA A 188 -12.10 6.54 -9.91
C ALA A 188 -13.54 6.06 -10.20
N ARG A 189 -14.05 5.13 -9.40
CA ARG A 189 -15.43 4.61 -9.53
C ARG A 189 -16.51 5.65 -9.16
N SER A 190 -16.20 6.61 -8.29
CA SER A 190 -17.14 7.65 -7.84
C SER A 190 -17.28 8.81 -8.82
N ARG A 191 -16.39 8.91 -9.84
CA ARG A 191 -16.51 9.96 -10.86
C ARG A 191 -17.69 9.65 -11.78
N PRO A 192 -18.59 10.62 -12.05
CA PRO A 192 -19.64 10.45 -13.07
C PRO A 192 -18.97 10.08 -14.40
N LYS A 193 -19.54 9.10 -15.10
CA LYS A 193 -19.18 8.84 -16.50
C LYS A 193 -19.87 9.92 -17.31
N ASP A 194 -19.11 10.88 -17.83
CA ASP A 194 -19.58 11.88 -18.78
C ASP A 194 -19.97 11.21 -20.11
#